data_40b514b46c766a4f292a9e2565a67fd3
#
_entry.id   40b514b46c766a4f292a9e2565a67fd3
#
_cell.length_a   1.000
_cell.length_b   1.000
_cell.length_c   1.000
_cell.angle_alpha   90.00
_cell.angle_beta   90.00
_cell.angle_gamma   90.00
#
_symmetry.space_group_name_H-M   'P 1'
#
loop_
_entity.id
_entity.type
_entity.pdbx_description
1 polymer ?
#
loop_
_entity_poly.entity_id
_entity_poly.type
_entity_poly.pdbx_seq_one_letter_code
_entity_poly.pdbx_strand_id
1 'polypeptide(L)'
;MSQFDGVSVLKKSNVYFVGRCVSHTLLLADGSRKTLGVLLPAQLTFQTGAAEIMEIVAGRCRMRLQDGAWQDLTAGQSFSIPANSAFDVEVFETTDYVCHFA
;
A
#
# COMPACT_ATOMS: atom_id res chain seq x y z
N MET A 1 8.96 -17.01 -3.77
CA MET A 1 8.32 -15.94 -3.00
C MET A 1 9.30 -14.79 -2.86
N SER A 2 8.88 -13.58 -3.15
CA SER A 2 9.76 -12.42 -3.02
C SER A 2 9.85 -11.97 -1.57
N GLN A 3 10.96 -11.36 -1.22
CA GLN A 3 11.23 -10.90 0.13
C GLN A 3 12.18 -9.71 0.11
N PHE A 4 12.19 -8.97 1.20
CA PHE A 4 13.22 -7.96 1.43
C PHE A 4 14.28 -8.54 2.35
N ASP A 5 15.55 -8.41 1.94
CA ASP A 5 16.69 -8.84 2.74
C ASP A 5 17.47 -7.63 3.23
N GLY A 6 18.11 -7.75 4.40
CA GLY A 6 18.98 -6.70 4.91
C GLY A 6 18.25 -5.39 5.22
N VAL A 7 16.99 -5.46 5.65
CA VAL A 7 16.21 -4.28 6.01
C VAL A 7 15.99 -4.21 7.51
N SER A 8 15.79 -3.00 8.02
CA SER A 8 15.32 -2.80 9.38
C SER A 8 13.81 -2.64 9.38
N VAL A 9 13.15 -3.24 10.35
CA VAL A 9 11.68 -3.14 10.50
C VAL A 9 11.40 -2.37 11.78
N LEU A 10 10.61 -1.31 11.69
CA LEU A 10 10.17 -0.60 12.89
C LEU A 10 9.12 -1.46 13.60
N LYS A 11 9.29 -1.64 14.90
CA LYS A 11 8.43 -2.54 15.68
C LYS A 11 6.99 -2.06 15.75
N LYS A 12 6.80 -0.73 15.84
CA LYS A 12 5.47 -0.18 15.95
C LYS A 12 4.80 -0.15 14.59
N SER A 13 3.62 -0.75 14.50
CA SER A 13 2.82 -0.74 13.28
C SER A 13 2.18 0.62 13.02
N ASN A 14 1.84 0.86 11.76
CA ASN A 14 0.98 1.96 11.34
C ASN A 14 -0.42 1.41 11.18
N VAL A 15 -1.37 1.92 11.95
CA VAL A 15 -2.74 1.40 11.96
C VAL A 15 -3.68 2.48 11.42
N TYR A 16 -4.43 2.13 10.39
CA TYR A 16 -5.40 3.02 9.76
C TYR A 16 -6.78 2.37 9.77
N PHE A 17 -7.83 3.19 9.82
CA PHE A 17 -9.23 2.73 9.72
C PHE A 17 -9.56 1.63 10.73
N VAL A 18 -9.15 1.84 11.99
CA VAL A 18 -9.45 0.93 13.10
C VAL A 18 -8.97 -0.51 12.80
N GLY A 19 -7.80 -0.63 12.19
CA GLY A 19 -7.18 -1.92 11.91
C GLY A 19 -7.50 -2.53 10.54
N ARG A 20 -8.25 -1.85 9.68
CA ARG A 20 -8.53 -2.35 8.33
C ARG A 20 -7.33 -2.22 7.40
N CYS A 21 -6.36 -1.39 7.76
CA CYS A 21 -5.07 -1.31 7.10
C CYS A 21 -3.99 -1.25 8.17
N VAL A 22 -3.05 -2.19 8.13
CA VAL A 22 -1.93 -2.22 9.06
C VAL A 22 -0.66 -2.43 8.27
N SER A 23 0.35 -1.62 8.52
CA SER A 23 1.65 -1.77 7.88
C SER A 23 2.79 -1.59 8.87
N HIS A 24 3.96 -2.08 8.49
CA HIS A 24 5.22 -1.81 9.19
C HIS A 24 6.16 -1.08 8.24
N THR A 25 6.86 -0.10 8.79
CA THR A 25 7.87 0.66 8.04
C THR A 25 9.15 -0.14 7.94
N LEU A 26 9.67 -0.26 6.73
CA LEU A 26 10.96 -0.87 6.41
C LEU A 26 11.96 0.25 6.09
N LEU A 27 13.15 0.14 6.67
CA LEU A 27 14.27 1.02 6.34
C LEU A 27 15.30 0.21 5.55
N LEU A 28 15.60 0.67 4.35
CA LEU A 28 16.51 0.00 3.45
C LEU A 28 17.94 0.49 3.65
N ALA A 29 18.91 -0.28 3.15
CA ALA A 29 20.32 0.04 3.35
C ALA A 29 20.73 1.37 2.71
N ASP A 30 20.04 1.82 1.67
CA ASP A 30 20.30 3.10 1.00
C ASP A 30 19.65 4.30 1.71
N GLY A 31 19.02 4.10 2.85
CA GLY A 31 18.33 5.14 3.60
C GLY A 31 16.89 5.39 3.16
N SER A 32 16.42 4.75 2.11
CA SER A 32 15.03 4.85 1.68
C SER A 32 14.11 4.03 2.59
N ARG A 33 12.82 4.32 2.51
CA ARG A 33 11.82 3.57 3.27
C ARG A 33 10.69 3.08 2.36
N LYS A 34 10.08 1.99 2.80
CA LYS A 34 8.87 1.43 2.22
C LYS A 34 7.96 1.02 3.36
N THR A 35 6.71 0.74 3.07
CA THR A 35 5.84 0.07 4.05
C THR A 35 5.38 -1.25 3.48
N LEU A 36 5.28 -2.25 4.35
CA LEU A 36 4.79 -3.58 4.03
C LEU A 36 3.55 -3.81 4.88
N GLY A 37 2.42 -4.09 4.25
CA GLY A 37 1.18 -4.11 4.99
C GLY A 37 0.12 -5.03 4.45
N VAL A 38 -1.01 -4.97 5.14
CA VAL A 38 -2.20 -5.77 4.85
C VAL A 38 -3.41 -4.85 4.82
N LEU A 39 -4.25 -5.03 3.81
CA LEU A 39 -5.56 -4.39 3.70
C LEU A 39 -6.62 -5.46 3.89
N LEU A 40 -7.54 -5.22 4.83
CA LEU A 40 -8.70 -6.09 5.05
C LEU A 40 -9.85 -5.64 4.15
N PRO A 41 -10.82 -6.55 3.85
CA PRO A 41 -11.97 -6.20 3.01
C PRO A 41 -12.72 -4.99 3.56
N ALA A 42 -12.76 -3.92 2.77
CA ALA A 42 -13.39 -2.65 3.11
C ALA A 42 -13.32 -1.69 1.93
N GLN A 43 -14.00 -0.55 2.06
CA GLN A 43 -13.80 0.60 1.17
C GLN A 43 -13.05 1.67 1.97
N LEU A 44 -11.91 2.12 1.47
CA LEU A 44 -11.02 3.02 2.17
C LEU A 44 -10.61 4.17 1.26
N THR A 45 -10.39 5.34 1.83
CA THR A 45 -9.86 6.51 1.13
C THR A 45 -8.60 6.97 1.82
N PHE A 46 -7.52 7.05 1.06
CA PHE A 46 -6.21 7.49 1.54
C PHE A 46 -5.82 8.81 0.90
N GLN A 47 -4.94 9.54 1.60
CA GLN A 47 -4.32 10.74 1.06
C GLN A 47 -2.81 10.57 1.07
N THR A 48 -2.15 11.07 0.01
CA THR A 48 -0.70 11.01 -0.10
C THR A 48 -0.08 12.35 0.30
N GLY A 49 1.10 12.29 0.92
CA GLY A 49 2.02 13.42 0.98
C GLY A 49 2.96 13.33 -0.21
N ALA A 50 3.95 12.43 -0.15
CA ALA A 50 4.80 12.10 -1.29
C ALA A 50 4.04 11.21 -2.28
N ALA A 51 4.52 11.15 -3.52
CA ALA A 51 4.01 10.20 -4.50
C ALA A 51 4.28 8.77 -4.03
N GLU A 52 3.37 7.85 -4.37
CA GLU A 52 3.43 6.45 -3.94
C GLU A 52 3.19 5.51 -5.10
N ILE A 53 3.76 4.31 -4.99
CA ILE A 53 3.41 3.19 -5.86
C ILE A 53 2.97 2.05 -4.95
N MET A 54 1.72 1.62 -5.10
CA MET A 54 1.14 0.50 -4.36
C MET A 54 1.34 -0.76 -5.18
N GLU A 55 2.16 -1.67 -4.69
CA GLU A 55 2.41 -2.96 -5.32
C GLU A 55 1.60 -4.03 -4.60
N ILE A 56 0.81 -4.80 -5.35
CA ILE A 56 0.00 -5.87 -4.78
C ILE A 56 0.81 -7.17 -4.79
N VAL A 57 0.94 -7.78 -3.61
CA VAL A 57 1.70 -9.03 -3.43
C VAL A 57 0.75 -10.23 -3.47
N ALA A 58 -0.41 -10.12 -2.86
CA ALA A 58 -1.43 -11.17 -2.82
C ALA A 58 -2.79 -10.55 -2.59
N GLY A 59 -3.84 -11.27 -2.92
CA GLY A 59 -5.21 -10.80 -2.74
C GLY A 59 -5.79 -10.13 -3.97
N ARG A 60 -6.89 -9.40 -3.77
CA ARG A 60 -7.59 -8.72 -4.86
C ARG A 60 -8.26 -7.45 -4.34
N CYS A 61 -8.01 -6.35 -5.03
CA CYS A 61 -8.61 -5.07 -4.74
C CYS A 61 -8.79 -4.27 -6.03
N ARG A 62 -9.39 -3.10 -5.92
CA ARG A 62 -9.36 -2.11 -6.99
C ARG A 62 -9.05 -0.75 -6.40
N MET A 63 -8.40 0.09 -7.19
CA MET A 63 -8.02 1.43 -6.79
C MET A 63 -8.40 2.43 -7.86
N ARG A 64 -8.63 3.67 -7.46
CA ARG A 64 -8.82 4.79 -8.37
C ARG A 64 -8.28 6.07 -7.74
N LEU A 65 -7.76 6.96 -8.57
CA LEU A 65 -7.55 8.34 -8.17
C LEU A 65 -8.91 8.99 -8.00
N GLN A 66 -8.98 10.02 -7.18
CA GLN A 66 -10.24 10.77 -7.00
C GLN A 66 -10.77 11.21 -8.37
N ASP A 67 -12.04 10.91 -8.63
CA ASP A 67 -12.72 11.16 -9.91
C ASP A 67 -12.17 10.37 -11.11
N GLY A 68 -11.32 9.38 -10.86
CA GLY A 68 -10.77 8.52 -11.90
C GLY A 68 -11.55 7.22 -12.06
N ALA A 69 -11.15 6.44 -13.08
CA ALA A 69 -11.71 5.12 -13.31
C ALA A 69 -11.10 4.10 -12.37
N TRP A 70 -11.90 3.11 -11.96
CA TRP A 70 -11.41 1.98 -11.17
C TRP A 70 -10.46 1.10 -11.99
N GLN A 71 -9.39 0.67 -11.35
CA GLN A 71 -8.45 -0.30 -11.89
C GLN A 71 -8.41 -1.51 -10.97
N ASP A 72 -8.72 -2.68 -11.52
CA ASP A 72 -8.62 -3.95 -10.78
C ASP A 72 -7.16 -4.35 -10.64
N LEU A 73 -6.80 -4.83 -9.45
CA LEU A 73 -5.42 -5.18 -9.11
C LEU A 73 -5.37 -6.54 -8.44
N THR A 74 -4.44 -7.37 -8.91
CA THR A 74 -4.09 -8.66 -8.32
C THR A 74 -2.59 -8.76 -8.16
N ALA A 75 -2.10 -9.89 -7.66
CA ALA A 75 -0.68 -10.09 -7.39
C ALA A 75 0.21 -9.72 -8.58
N GLY A 76 1.25 -8.97 -8.33
CA GLY A 76 2.23 -8.53 -9.32
C GLY A 76 1.88 -7.22 -10.03
N GLN A 77 0.71 -6.66 -9.78
CA GLN A 77 0.28 -5.39 -10.37
C GLN A 77 0.52 -4.23 -9.42
N SER A 78 0.68 -3.04 -9.98
CA SER A 78 0.96 -1.82 -9.22
C SER A 78 0.03 -0.68 -9.64
N PHE A 79 -0.17 0.26 -8.74
CA PHE A 79 -0.96 1.47 -8.96
C PHE A 79 -0.18 2.68 -8.47
N SER A 80 0.02 3.67 -9.34
CA SER A 80 0.79 4.88 -9.01
C SER A 80 -0.14 6.00 -8.58
N ILE A 81 0.20 6.66 -7.49
CA ILE A 81 -0.58 7.77 -6.93
C ILE A 81 0.33 9.01 -6.86
N PRO A 82 -0.07 10.16 -7.44
CA PRO A 82 0.70 11.39 -7.37
C PRO A 82 0.81 11.91 -5.93
N ALA A 83 1.77 12.81 -5.70
CA ALA A 83 1.87 13.53 -4.44
C ALA A 83 0.64 14.39 -4.19
N ASN A 84 0.30 14.59 -2.92
CA ASN A 84 -0.78 15.46 -2.46
C ASN A 84 -2.13 15.14 -3.13
N SER A 85 -2.42 13.84 -3.24
CA SER A 85 -3.62 13.34 -3.93
C SER A 85 -4.41 12.42 -3.02
N ALA A 86 -5.69 12.22 -3.34
CA ALA A 86 -6.53 11.23 -2.69
C ALA A 86 -6.78 10.07 -3.64
N PHE A 87 -6.88 8.86 -3.09
CA PHE A 87 -7.26 7.68 -3.87
C PHE A 87 -8.16 6.77 -3.04
N ASP A 88 -9.03 6.08 -3.74
CA ASP A 88 -9.95 5.12 -3.15
C ASP A 88 -9.46 3.70 -3.39
N VAL A 89 -9.66 2.86 -2.39
CA VAL A 89 -9.36 1.43 -2.47
C VAL A 89 -10.61 0.66 -2.06
N GLU A 90 -11.02 -0.28 -2.88
CA GLU A 90 -12.00 -1.28 -2.50
C GLU A 90 -11.31 -2.63 -2.44
N VAL A 91 -11.29 -3.22 -1.25
CA VAL A 91 -10.62 -4.50 -0.99
C VAL A 91 -11.66 -5.61 -1.00
N PHE A 92 -11.51 -6.58 -1.90
CA PHE A 92 -12.43 -7.71 -2.02
C PHE A 92 -11.97 -8.90 -1.20
N GLU A 93 -10.66 -9.14 -1.18
CA GLU A 93 -10.01 -10.19 -0.39
C GLU A 93 -8.87 -9.57 0.37
N THR A 94 -8.51 -10.11 1.53
CA THR A 94 -7.33 -9.64 2.27
C THR A 94 -6.16 -9.50 1.31
N THR A 95 -5.59 -8.31 1.26
CA THR A 95 -4.59 -7.94 0.27
C THR A 95 -3.28 -7.58 0.97
N ASP A 96 -2.20 -8.26 0.58
CA ASP A 96 -0.84 -7.92 1.00
C ASP A 96 -0.26 -6.94 -0.02
N TYR A 97 0.39 -5.90 0.47
CA TYR A 97 0.92 -4.85 -0.41
C TYR A 97 2.26 -4.32 0.08
N VAL A 98 2.99 -3.72 -0.84
CA VAL A 98 4.16 -2.89 -0.55
C VAL A 98 3.87 -1.49 -1.06
N CYS A 99 4.09 -0.49 -0.20
CA CYS A 99 4.01 0.91 -0.63
C CYS A 99 5.42 1.44 -0.83
N HIS A 100 5.72 1.84 -2.06
CA HIS A 100 6.99 2.48 -2.42
C HIS A 100 6.78 3.99 -2.43
N PHE A 101 7.68 4.72 -1.78
CA PHE A 101 7.63 6.18 -1.74
C PHE A 101 8.63 6.76 -2.74
N ALA A 102 8.23 7.81 -3.40
CA ALA A 102 9.12 8.55 -4.31
C ALA A 102 10.10 9.43 -3.55
#